data_c7258ef11a7a7a8955a403cd7b753962
#
_entry.id   c7258ef11a7a7a8955a403cd7b753962
#
_cell.length_a   1.000
_cell.length_b   1.000
_cell.length_c   1.000
_cell.angle_alpha   90.00
_cell.angle_beta   90.00
_cell.angle_gamma   90.00
#
_symmetry.space_group_name_H-M   'P 1'
#
loop_
_entity.id
_entity.type
_entity.pdbx_description
1 polymer ?
#
loop_
_entity_poly.entity_id
_entity_poly.type
_entity_poly.pdbx_seq_one_letter_code
_entity_poly.pdbx_strand_id
1 'polypeptide(L)'
;MSKARVIILLALASLLALPMGIATANHFEGTAAISDDKAASDSITFSLKGVHAPSAGTQLVGWLISDDDATKLSTGAMTVASGDTVSHTFGSSSTGYTGANLIQNFSSLVITEEPSGAVPAAPSGATVYHYDIPTAAIAQIRAVASAGGTGSAQDLKTQLAAAKSELTLARATTTLDIVRTHTHKAINIIEGPTGSNYNATHGVVEGIGVLGHAQAAIDAAALVGAASADAKAAADLVQITAKNAKTFAELARDRSVSLVLTETNLAQLDIHLANVIGVVENAISGLDANADGSIGAVDGEGAANLVYTNAQAMGTYKLKAGAPPPFIVPTAVPTATAVPTATPAPTPVVVPTATPAPPVVGASSVPLMAHMALLAALALLIGGGVVLLSERRRTQG
;
A
#
# COMPACT_ATOMS: atom_id res chain seq x y z
N MET A 1 -78.59 -18.22 4.74
CA MET A 1 -77.23 -18.62 5.17
C MET A 1 -76.82 -17.71 6.33
N SER A 2 -76.65 -18.26 7.52
CA SER A 2 -76.49 -17.46 8.75
C SER A 2 -75.11 -16.83 8.88
N LYS A 3 -75.06 -15.56 9.34
CA LYS A 3 -73.87 -14.78 9.58
C LYS A 3 -72.81 -15.47 10.52
N ALA A 4 -73.26 -16.51 11.23
CA ALA A 4 -72.41 -17.31 12.14
C ALA A 4 -71.37 -18.23 11.40
N ARG A 5 -71.65 -18.63 10.14
CA ARG A 5 -70.75 -19.53 9.39
C ARG A 5 -69.61 -18.81 8.73
N VAL A 6 -69.71 -17.48 8.54
CA VAL A 6 -68.63 -16.66 7.96
C VAL A 6 -67.56 -16.31 9.00
N ILE A 7 -67.94 -16.17 10.27
CA ILE A 7 -67.02 -15.82 11.35
C ILE A 7 -66.08 -16.99 11.70
N ILE A 8 -66.54 -18.26 11.58
CA ILE A 8 -65.72 -19.44 11.90
C ILE A 8 -64.61 -19.69 10.82
N LEU A 9 -64.91 -19.32 9.55
CA LEU A 9 -63.95 -19.47 8.45
C LEU A 9 -62.85 -18.41 8.49
N LEU A 10 -63.13 -17.22 9.04
CA LEU A 10 -62.07 -16.19 9.21
C LEU A 10 -61.17 -16.46 10.45
N ALA A 11 -61.70 -17.12 11.48
CA ALA A 11 -60.91 -17.47 12.66
C ALA A 11 -59.94 -18.65 12.43
N LEU A 12 -60.23 -19.53 11.45
CA LEU A 12 -59.32 -20.64 11.12
C LEU A 12 -58.20 -20.25 10.15
N ALA A 13 -58.35 -19.16 9.38
CA ALA A 13 -57.29 -18.63 8.52
C ALA A 13 -56.23 -17.82 9.27
N SER A 14 -56.52 -17.28 10.46
CA SER A 14 -55.56 -16.52 11.28
C SER A 14 -54.63 -17.38 12.16
N LEU A 15 -54.90 -18.68 12.27
CA LEU A 15 -54.11 -19.60 13.09
C LEU A 15 -52.96 -20.29 12.32
N LEU A 16 -52.84 -20.04 10.99
CA LEU A 16 -51.78 -20.62 10.16
C LEU A 16 -50.68 -19.61 9.78
N ALA A 17 -50.75 -18.37 10.25
CA ALA A 17 -49.64 -17.41 10.13
C ALA A 17 -48.79 -17.43 11.42
N LEU A 18 -48.25 -18.59 11.76
CA LEU A 18 -47.05 -18.62 12.59
C LEU A 18 -45.95 -17.92 11.77
N PRO A 19 -45.27 -16.88 12.30
CA PRO A 19 -44.08 -16.40 11.66
C PRO A 19 -43.11 -17.60 11.66
N MET A 20 -42.93 -18.25 10.50
CA MET A 20 -41.75 -19.02 10.25
C MET A 20 -40.64 -17.98 10.40
N GLY A 21 -40.04 -17.92 11.60
CA GLY A 21 -38.75 -17.25 11.79
C GLY A 21 -37.84 -17.91 10.76
N ILE A 22 -37.55 -17.18 9.69
CA ILE A 22 -36.46 -17.53 8.82
C ILE A 22 -35.24 -17.47 9.77
N ALA A 23 -34.84 -18.65 10.27
CA ALA A 23 -33.53 -18.78 10.88
C ALA A 23 -32.55 -18.36 9.78
N THR A 24 -32.12 -17.10 9.78
CA THR A 24 -30.98 -16.67 8.99
C THR A 24 -29.85 -17.53 9.50
N ALA A 25 -29.45 -18.52 8.70
CA ALA A 25 -28.24 -19.26 8.97
C ALA A 25 -27.15 -18.20 9.20
N ASN A 26 -26.53 -18.19 10.39
CA ASN A 26 -25.44 -17.28 10.69
C ASN A 26 -24.37 -17.52 9.63
N HIS A 27 -24.31 -16.62 8.64
CA HIS A 27 -23.31 -16.72 7.59
C HIS A 27 -21.97 -16.36 8.21
N PHE A 28 -20.97 -17.26 8.10
CA PHE A 28 -19.62 -16.99 8.57
C PHE A 28 -19.00 -15.86 7.75
N GLU A 29 -18.48 -14.87 8.45
CA GLU A 29 -17.65 -13.80 7.91
C GLU A 29 -16.38 -13.70 8.74
N GLY A 30 -15.21 -13.77 8.10
CA GLY A 30 -13.95 -13.74 8.80
C GLY A 30 -12.84 -13.00 8.06
N THR A 31 -12.17 -12.11 8.79
CA THR A 31 -10.96 -11.46 8.30
C THR A 31 -9.85 -11.55 9.34
N ALA A 32 -8.59 -11.64 8.86
CA ALA A 32 -7.42 -11.46 9.68
C ALA A 32 -6.49 -10.45 8.98
N ALA A 33 -6.37 -9.27 9.58
CA ALA A 33 -5.66 -8.13 9.00
C ALA A 33 -4.26 -8.00 9.62
N ILE A 34 -3.24 -7.84 8.78
CA ILE A 34 -1.86 -7.62 9.22
C ILE A 34 -1.63 -6.13 9.44
N SER A 35 -0.85 -5.80 10.48
CA SER A 35 -0.46 -4.44 10.85
C SER A 35 0.92 -4.43 11.53
N ASP A 36 1.44 -3.22 11.78
CA ASP A 36 2.64 -3.02 12.58
C ASP A 36 2.29 -3.02 14.08
N ASP A 37 3.18 -3.58 14.91
CA ASP A 37 3.18 -3.43 16.38
C ASP A 37 4.55 -2.89 16.85
N LYS A 38 5.60 -3.69 16.82
CA LYS A 38 6.99 -3.29 17.14
C LYS A 38 7.89 -3.24 15.90
N ALA A 39 7.51 -3.99 14.89
CA ALA A 39 8.19 -4.04 13.61
C ALA A 39 7.16 -4.00 12.47
N ALA A 40 7.65 -3.94 11.24
CA ALA A 40 6.77 -3.87 10.08
C ALA A 40 6.05 -5.19 9.85
N SER A 41 4.71 -5.13 9.75
CA SER A 41 3.82 -6.27 9.46
C SER A 41 4.01 -7.45 10.42
N ASP A 42 4.22 -7.18 11.71
CA ASP A 42 4.55 -8.17 12.73
C ASP A 42 3.37 -8.52 13.67
N SER A 43 2.18 -8.00 13.36
CA SER A 43 0.94 -8.23 14.11
C SER A 43 -0.19 -8.63 13.17
N ILE A 44 -1.13 -9.44 13.68
CA ILE A 44 -2.34 -9.84 12.97
C ILE A 44 -3.55 -9.78 13.89
N THR A 45 -4.63 -9.15 13.42
CA THR A 45 -5.90 -9.05 14.17
C THR A 45 -7.01 -9.77 13.44
N PHE A 46 -7.65 -10.70 14.15
CA PHE A 46 -8.80 -11.48 13.70
C PHE A 46 -10.09 -10.78 14.07
N SER A 47 -11.02 -10.72 13.11
CA SER A 47 -12.39 -10.26 13.29
C SER A 47 -13.32 -11.25 12.61
N LEU A 48 -13.96 -12.13 13.39
CA LEU A 48 -14.79 -13.21 12.88
C LEU A 48 -16.20 -13.11 13.43
N LYS A 49 -17.20 -13.47 12.61
CA LYS A 49 -18.63 -13.51 12.95
C LYS A 49 -19.25 -14.82 12.46
N GLY A 50 -20.26 -15.31 13.12
CA GLY A 50 -20.89 -16.59 12.81
C GLY A 50 -19.98 -17.78 13.09
N VAL A 51 -19.10 -17.65 14.08
CA VAL A 51 -18.15 -18.69 14.49
C VAL A 51 -18.86 -19.69 15.37
N HIS A 52 -18.83 -20.98 14.99
CA HIS A 52 -19.34 -22.01 15.87
C HIS A 52 -18.47 -22.16 17.14
N ALA A 53 -19.12 -22.30 18.29
CA ALA A 53 -18.42 -22.63 19.52
C ALA A 53 -17.67 -23.96 19.33
N PRO A 54 -16.41 -24.07 19.80
CA PRO A 54 -15.66 -25.32 19.73
C PRO A 54 -16.35 -26.42 20.56
N SER A 55 -16.11 -27.67 20.22
CA SER A 55 -16.64 -28.83 20.92
C SER A 55 -16.17 -28.84 22.40
N ALA A 56 -16.88 -29.51 23.27
CA ALA A 56 -16.48 -29.62 24.68
C ALA A 56 -15.09 -30.25 24.80
N GLY A 57 -14.18 -29.56 25.50
CA GLY A 57 -12.80 -30.01 25.68
C GLY A 57 -11.85 -29.59 24.52
N THR A 58 -12.31 -28.73 23.62
CA THR A 58 -11.49 -28.16 22.56
C THR A 58 -11.46 -26.62 22.57
N GLN A 59 -10.58 -26.03 21.81
CA GLN A 59 -10.38 -24.58 21.61
C GLN A 59 -10.03 -24.28 20.15
N LEU A 60 -10.32 -23.07 19.70
CA LEU A 60 -9.88 -22.61 18.38
C LEU A 60 -8.44 -22.07 18.47
N VAL A 61 -7.57 -22.45 17.55
CA VAL A 61 -6.20 -21.96 17.43
C VAL A 61 -5.93 -21.52 16.01
N GLY A 62 -5.38 -20.31 15.83
CA GLY A 62 -4.95 -19.81 14.54
C GLY A 62 -3.51 -20.15 14.22
N TRP A 63 -3.22 -20.43 12.94
CA TRP A 63 -1.91 -20.80 12.44
C TRP A 63 -1.61 -20.05 11.14
N LEU A 64 -0.50 -19.33 11.14
CA LEU A 64 0.11 -18.83 9.91
C LEU A 64 1.06 -19.88 9.35
N ILE A 65 0.99 -20.12 8.04
CA ILE A 65 1.72 -21.19 7.37
C ILE A 65 2.54 -20.57 6.22
N SER A 66 3.82 -20.95 6.15
CA SER A 66 4.73 -20.53 5.08
C SER A 66 4.38 -21.16 3.73
N ASP A 67 4.92 -20.58 2.64
CA ASP A 67 4.65 -21.01 1.26
C ASP A 67 5.03 -22.47 0.98
N ASP A 68 6.02 -22.99 1.70
CA ASP A 68 6.54 -24.35 1.58
C ASP A 68 5.94 -25.32 2.61
N ASP A 69 4.97 -24.88 3.41
CA ASP A 69 4.36 -25.60 4.52
C ASP A 69 5.36 -26.03 5.63
N ALA A 70 6.60 -25.57 5.58
CA ALA A 70 7.63 -25.97 6.53
C ALA A 70 7.52 -25.24 7.88
N THR A 71 7.11 -23.97 7.87
CA THR A 71 6.99 -23.15 9.07
C THR A 71 5.53 -22.91 9.41
N LYS A 72 5.18 -23.19 10.67
CA LYS A 72 3.83 -22.95 11.22
C LYS A 72 3.95 -22.12 12.49
N LEU A 73 3.36 -20.91 12.45
CA LEU A 73 3.35 -19.99 13.59
C LEU A 73 1.96 -19.98 14.23
N SER A 74 1.88 -20.41 15.48
CA SER A 74 0.64 -20.29 16.24
C SER A 74 0.37 -18.82 16.59
N THR A 75 -0.85 -18.36 16.34
CA THR A 75 -1.33 -17.06 16.81
C THR A 75 -1.99 -17.14 18.19
N GLY A 76 -2.01 -18.33 18.81
CA GLY A 76 -2.60 -18.58 20.12
C GLY A 76 -4.06 -19.05 20.06
N ALA A 77 -4.58 -19.40 21.24
CA ALA A 77 -5.97 -19.80 21.39
C ALA A 77 -6.91 -18.60 21.29
N MET A 78 -8.04 -18.81 20.63
CA MET A 78 -9.08 -17.81 20.41
C MET A 78 -10.33 -18.11 21.25
N THR A 79 -10.92 -17.08 21.82
CA THR A 79 -12.17 -17.19 22.58
C THR A 79 -13.35 -16.77 21.72
N VAL A 80 -14.36 -17.63 21.59
CA VAL A 80 -15.65 -17.28 20.99
C VAL A 80 -16.48 -16.54 22.03
N ALA A 81 -16.80 -15.29 21.75
CA ALA A 81 -17.63 -14.45 22.62
C ALA A 81 -19.12 -14.67 22.32
N SER A 82 -19.99 -14.13 23.21
CA SER A 82 -21.42 -14.13 22.98
C SER A 82 -21.77 -13.48 21.63
N GLY A 83 -22.68 -14.08 20.88
CA GLY A 83 -23.02 -13.66 19.51
C GLY A 83 -22.13 -14.25 18.43
N ASP A 84 -21.48 -15.38 18.75
CA ASP A 84 -20.68 -16.17 17.79
C ASP A 84 -19.56 -15.33 17.11
N THR A 85 -18.86 -14.52 17.92
CA THR A 85 -17.81 -13.63 17.43
C THR A 85 -16.44 -13.97 18.03
N VAL A 86 -15.37 -13.74 17.26
CA VAL A 86 -13.98 -13.75 17.73
C VAL A 86 -13.33 -12.42 17.39
N SER A 87 -12.73 -11.80 18.42
CA SER A 87 -11.77 -10.71 18.27
C SER A 87 -10.48 -11.14 18.96
N HIS A 88 -9.42 -11.35 18.20
CA HIS A 88 -8.14 -11.86 18.71
C HIS A 88 -7.00 -11.13 18.00
N THR A 89 -5.96 -10.77 18.75
CA THR A 89 -4.77 -10.13 18.19
C THR A 89 -3.53 -10.91 18.61
N PHE A 90 -2.71 -11.27 17.65
CA PHE A 90 -1.34 -11.75 17.85
C PHE A 90 -0.37 -10.61 17.58
N GLY A 91 0.49 -10.32 18.53
CA GLY A 91 1.48 -9.23 18.48
C GLY A 91 2.47 -9.33 19.62
N SER A 92 3.15 -8.26 19.98
CA SER A 92 4.28 -8.25 20.93
C SER A 92 3.98 -8.76 22.34
N SER A 93 2.72 -8.78 22.75
CA SER A 93 2.28 -9.35 24.03
C SER A 93 1.95 -10.83 23.96
N SER A 94 1.95 -11.45 22.78
CA SER A 94 1.53 -12.82 22.54
C SER A 94 2.70 -13.80 22.75
N THR A 95 2.40 -14.99 23.27
CA THR A 95 3.38 -16.08 23.35
C THR A 95 3.79 -16.51 21.93
N GLY A 96 5.09 -16.68 21.71
CA GLY A 96 5.63 -17.04 20.38
C GLY A 96 5.84 -15.87 19.43
N TYR A 97 5.55 -14.64 19.85
CA TYR A 97 5.90 -13.46 19.06
C TYR A 97 7.43 -13.31 18.93
N THR A 98 7.89 -13.06 17.72
CA THR A 98 9.32 -12.91 17.37
C THR A 98 9.65 -11.58 16.69
N GLY A 99 8.66 -10.75 16.38
CA GLY A 99 8.82 -9.56 15.54
C GLY A 99 9.03 -9.86 14.06
N ALA A 100 8.76 -11.10 13.63
CA ALA A 100 8.90 -11.49 12.24
C ALA A 100 7.85 -10.80 11.35
N ASN A 101 8.24 -10.37 10.16
CA ASN A 101 7.32 -9.84 9.16
C ASN A 101 6.38 -10.95 8.66
N LEU A 102 5.10 -10.85 8.98
CA LEU A 102 4.11 -11.90 8.70
C LEU A 102 3.81 -12.00 7.19
N ILE A 103 3.78 -10.87 6.47
CA ILE A 103 3.56 -10.86 5.02
C ILE A 103 4.73 -11.54 4.30
N GLN A 104 5.96 -11.29 4.76
CA GLN A 104 7.15 -11.86 4.14
C GLN A 104 7.21 -13.38 4.29
N ASN A 105 6.76 -13.90 5.42
CA ASN A 105 7.01 -15.29 5.79
C ASN A 105 5.82 -16.22 5.56
N PHE A 106 4.58 -15.70 5.48
CA PHE A 106 3.38 -16.52 5.47
C PHE A 106 2.44 -16.10 4.35
N SER A 107 1.82 -17.09 3.69
CA SER A 107 0.80 -16.89 2.65
C SER A 107 -0.52 -17.58 2.96
N SER A 108 -0.54 -18.49 3.94
CA SER A 108 -1.72 -19.25 4.31
C SER A 108 -2.06 -19.04 5.79
N LEU A 109 -3.35 -19.08 6.09
CA LEU A 109 -3.89 -19.02 7.43
C LEU A 109 -4.94 -20.10 7.60
N VAL A 110 -4.82 -20.90 8.66
CA VAL A 110 -5.85 -21.85 9.07
C VAL A 110 -6.23 -21.62 10.54
N ILE A 111 -7.48 -21.92 10.86
CA ILE A 111 -7.95 -22.01 12.25
C ILE A 111 -8.40 -23.44 12.47
N THR A 112 -7.84 -24.08 13.48
CA THR A 112 -8.12 -25.48 13.84
C THR A 112 -8.83 -25.56 15.17
N GLU A 113 -9.57 -26.64 15.38
CA GLU A 113 -10.14 -27.01 16.66
C GLU A 113 -9.19 -28.00 17.36
N GLU A 114 -8.45 -27.48 18.34
CA GLU A 114 -7.42 -28.20 19.09
C GLU A 114 -7.89 -28.62 20.45
N PRO A 115 -7.33 -29.65 21.09
CA PRO A 115 -7.62 -29.98 22.52
C PRO A 115 -7.38 -28.75 23.41
N SER A 116 -8.27 -28.53 24.38
CA SER A 116 -8.13 -27.45 25.36
C SER A 116 -6.88 -27.63 26.23
N GLY A 117 -6.20 -26.51 26.53
CA GLY A 117 -4.99 -26.50 27.35
C GLY A 117 -3.79 -25.91 26.61
N ALA A 118 -2.67 -26.62 26.60
CA ALA A 118 -1.47 -26.16 25.90
C ALA A 118 -1.69 -26.16 24.37
N VAL A 119 -1.35 -25.05 23.70
CA VAL A 119 -1.36 -24.99 22.26
C VAL A 119 -0.29 -25.94 21.70
N PRO A 120 -0.62 -26.87 20.78
CA PRO A 120 0.37 -27.78 20.20
C PRO A 120 1.44 -27.04 19.41
N ALA A 121 2.55 -27.72 19.06
CA ALA A 121 3.63 -27.13 18.28
C ALA A 121 3.27 -26.95 16.78
N ALA A 122 2.24 -27.65 16.30
CA ALA A 122 1.73 -27.56 14.94
C ALA A 122 0.22 -27.87 14.93
N PRO A 123 -0.53 -27.49 13.89
CA PRO A 123 -1.93 -27.87 13.73
C PRO A 123 -2.09 -29.40 13.84
N SER A 124 -2.95 -29.85 14.73
CA SER A 124 -3.23 -31.28 14.93
C SER A 124 -4.71 -31.61 14.88
N GLY A 125 -5.56 -30.60 15.06
CA GLY A 125 -7.00 -30.72 15.03
C GLY A 125 -7.61 -30.52 13.65
N ALA A 126 -8.94 -30.64 13.59
CA ALA A 126 -9.69 -30.39 12.36
C ALA A 126 -9.64 -28.91 11.99
N THR A 127 -9.32 -28.60 10.74
CA THR A 127 -9.39 -27.24 10.20
C THR A 127 -10.86 -26.84 10.04
N VAL A 128 -11.22 -25.71 10.67
CA VAL A 128 -12.59 -25.17 10.62
C VAL A 128 -12.71 -23.93 9.75
N TYR A 129 -11.63 -23.15 9.62
CA TYR A 129 -11.56 -21.99 8.73
C TYR A 129 -10.18 -21.92 8.09
N HIS A 130 -10.12 -21.39 6.86
CA HIS A 130 -8.87 -21.25 6.12
C HIS A 130 -8.90 -20.09 5.14
N TYR A 131 -7.73 -19.63 4.74
CA TYR A 131 -7.52 -18.77 3.58
C TYR A 131 -6.08 -18.90 3.08
N ASP A 132 -5.94 -19.05 1.77
CA ASP A 132 -4.66 -19.01 1.08
C ASP A 132 -4.61 -17.79 0.17
N ILE A 133 -3.62 -16.93 0.35
CA ILE A 133 -3.36 -15.85 -0.60
C ILE A 133 -2.84 -16.49 -1.90
N PRO A 134 -3.46 -16.21 -3.07
CA PRO A 134 -2.99 -16.78 -4.32
C PRO A 134 -1.49 -16.54 -4.56
N THR A 135 -0.76 -17.58 -5.00
CA THR A 135 0.71 -17.52 -5.18
C THR A 135 1.15 -16.35 -6.08
N ALA A 136 0.39 -16.05 -7.14
CA ALA A 136 0.67 -14.91 -8.01
C ALA A 136 0.45 -13.55 -7.31
N ALA A 137 -0.45 -13.49 -6.32
CA ALA A 137 -0.72 -12.27 -5.56
C ALA A 137 0.32 -12.06 -4.46
N ILE A 138 0.67 -13.10 -3.67
CA ILE A 138 1.56 -12.94 -2.51
C ILE A 138 2.95 -12.43 -2.92
N ALA A 139 3.50 -12.88 -4.06
CA ALA A 139 4.77 -12.38 -4.56
C ALA A 139 4.75 -10.87 -4.81
N GLN A 140 3.65 -10.36 -5.38
CA GLN A 140 3.47 -8.93 -5.66
C GLN A 140 3.14 -8.13 -4.38
N ILE A 141 2.35 -8.70 -3.46
CA ILE A 141 2.09 -8.09 -2.15
C ILE A 141 3.41 -7.88 -1.41
N ARG A 142 4.29 -8.87 -1.40
CA ARG A 142 5.64 -8.79 -0.80
C ARG A 142 6.50 -7.73 -1.48
N ALA A 143 6.46 -7.62 -2.80
CA ALA A 143 7.20 -6.59 -3.54
C ALA A 143 6.77 -5.16 -3.15
N VAL A 144 5.52 -4.96 -2.70
CA VAL A 144 5.04 -3.64 -2.24
C VAL A 144 5.22 -3.47 -0.75
N ALA A 145 4.79 -4.43 0.08
CA ALA A 145 4.61 -4.27 1.53
C ALA A 145 5.79 -4.75 2.38
N SER A 146 6.77 -5.50 1.84
CA SER A 146 7.86 -6.04 2.64
C SER A 146 8.72 -4.94 3.24
N ALA A 147 9.00 -5.07 4.53
CA ALA A 147 9.99 -4.25 5.22
C ALA A 147 11.40 -4.84 5.02
N GLY A 148 12.41 -3.97 5.12
CA GLY A 148 13.81 -4.37 5.10
C GLY A 148 14.55 -4.05 3.82
N GLY A 149 14.11 -3.04 3.04
CA GLY A 149 14.83 -2.52 1.89
C GLY A 149 14.51 -3.21 0.57
N THR A 150 13.37 -3.91 0.49
CA THR A 150 12.91 -4.57 -0.73
C THR A 150 11.46 -4.25 -1.09
N GLY A 151 10.68 -3.62 -0.19
CA GLY A 151 9.29 -3.27 -0.43
C GLY A 151 9.13 -1.84 -0.94
N SER A 152 8.55 -1.68 -2.13
CA SER A 152 8.47 -0.38 -2.80
C SER A 152 7.71 0.69 -1.98
N ALA A 153 6.74 0.32 -1.16
CA ALA A 153 6.01 1.26 -0.29
C ALA A 153 6.88 1.82 0.84
N GLN A 154 7.73 0.99 1.46
CA GLN A 154 8.62 1.43 2.53
C GLN A 154 9.80 2.22 1.97
N ASP A 155 10.37 1.79 0.84
CA ASP A 155 11.45 2.50 0.15
C ASP A 155 10.97 3.88 -0.33
N LEU A 156 9.75 3.97 -0.86
CA LEU A 156 9.11 5.24 -1.23
C LEU A 156 9.07 6.22 -0.06
N LYS A 157 8.63 5.78 1.13
CA LYS A 157 8.62 6.62 2.35
C LYS A 157 10.01 7.04 2.78
N THR A 158 10.96 6.11 2.78
CA THR A 158 12.34 6.34 3.21
C THR A 158 13.03 7.36 2.30
N GLN A 159 12.87 7.22 0.99
CA GLN A 159 13.49 8.13 0.03
C GLN A 159 12.84 9.51 0.02
N LEU A 160 11.51 9.61 0.19
CA LEU A 160 10.85 10.89 0.38
C LEU A 160 11.34 11.62 1.64
N ALA A 161 11.53 10.90 2.74
CA ALA A 161 12.10 11.47 3.97
C ALA A 161 13.55 11.95 3.76
N ALA A 162 14.35 11.20 3.01
CA ALA A 162 15.72 11.59 2.65
C ALA A 162 15.74 12.84 1.74
N ALA A 163 14.87 12.91 0.73
CA ALA A 163 14.75 14.09 -0.13
C ALA A 163 14.33 15.33 0.66
N LYS A 164 13.35 15.18 1.60
CA LYS A 164 12.97 16.26 2.52
C LYS A 164 14.14 16.73 3.40
N SER A 165 14.94 15.79 3.90
CA SER A 165 16.13 16.10 4.72
C SER A 165 17.14 16.94 3.93
N GLU A 166 17.46 16.57 2.69
CA GLU A 166 18.37 17.33 1.83
C GLU A 166 17.84 18.74 1.53
N LEU A 167 16.54 18.91 1.24
CA LEU A 167 15.92 20.22 1.05
C LEU A 167 15.93 21.07 2.32
N THR A 168 15.79 20.44 3.49
CA THR A 168 15.88 21.12 4.79
C THR A 168 17.31 21.61 5.05
N LEU A 169 18.32 20.81 4.71
CA LEU A 169 19.74 21.22 4.77
C LEU A 169 20.02 22.36 3.79
N ALA A 170 19.48 22.30 2.57
CA ALA A 170 19.56 23.40 1.62
C ALA A 170 19.01 24.70 2.20
N ARG A 171 17.87 24.65 2.88
CA ARG A 171 17.20 25.81 3.47
C ARG A 171 17.94 26.37 4.69
N ALA A 172 18.67 25.53 5.42
CA ALA A 172 19.43 25.92 6.61
C ALA A 172 20.76 26.65 6.32
N THR A 173 21.18 26.72 5.05
CA THR A 173 22.45 27.34 4.65
C THR A 173 22.24 28.73 4.01
N THR A 174 23.26 29.60 4.15
CA THR A 174 23.32 30.91 3.49
C THR A 174 24.29 30.94 2.31
N THR A 175 24.84 29.80 1.90
CA THR A 175 25.80 29.69 0.82
C THR A 175 25.12 29.08 -0.41
N LEU A 176 25.04 29.83 -1.49
CA LEU A 176 24.31 29.46 -2.72
C LEU A 176 24.77 28.12 -3.31
N ASP A 177 26.08 27.86 -3.33
CA ASP A 177 26.62 26.59 -3.85
C ASP A 177 26.23 25.38 -2.98
N ILE A 178 26.11 25.57 -1.66
CA ILE A 178 25.66 24.53 -0.75
C ILE A 178 24.15 24.31 -0.93
N VAL A 179 23.34 25.36 -1.10
CA VAL A 179 21.91 25.25 -1.45
C VAL A 179 21.75 24.39 -2.70
N ARG A 180 22.48 24.71 -3.77
CA ARG A 180 22.43 23.96 -5.03
C ARG A 180 22.85 22.51 -4.87
N THR A 181 23.91 22.24 -4.10
CA THR A 181 24.39 20.89 -3.83
C THR A 181 23.32 20.02 -3.16
N HIS A 182 22.70 20.50 -2.08
CA HIS A 182 21.64 19.76 -1.39
C HIS A 182 20.37 19.64 -2.25
N THR A 183 20.04 20.66 -3.03
CA THR A 183 18.92 20.61 -3.96
C THR A 183 19.12 19.55 -5.04
N HIS A 184 20.33 19.46 -5.63
CA HIS A 184 20.64 18.39 -6.59
C HIS A 184 20.58 17.01 -5.94
N LYS A 185 21.04 16.85 -4.70
CA LYS A 185 20.90 15.58 -3.98
C LYS A 185 19.41 15.18 -3.81
N ALA A 186 18.56 16.13 -3.44
CA ALA A 186 17.12 15.87 -3.33
C ALA A 186 16.50 15.48 -4.70
N ILE A 187 16.86 16.16 -5.77
CA ILE A 187 16.46 15.82 -7.14
C ILE A 187 16.92 14.40 -7.51
N ASN A 188 18.17 14.05 -7.21
CA ASN A 188 18.73 12.72 -7.45
C ASN A 188 17.93 11.63 -6.71
N ILE A 189 17.57 11.88 -5.44
CA ILE A 189 16.77 10.96 -4.63
C ILE A 189 15.37 10.80 -5.24
N ILE A 190 14.76 11.89 -5.71
CA ILE A 190 13.42 11.83 -6.30
C ILE A 190 13.44 11.06 -7.63
N GLU A 191 14.33 11.39 -8.54
CA GLU A 191 14.34 10.81 -9.89
C GLU A 191 15.02 9.44 -9.97
N GLY A 192 16.03 9.20 -9.14
CA GLY A 192 16.93 8.06 -9.30
C GLY A 192 17.93 8.22 -10.48
N PRO A 193 18.83 7.24 -10.68
CA PRO A 193 19.98 7.35 -11.62
C PRO A 193 19.59 7.49 -13.09
N THR A 194 18.35 7.14 -13.45
CA THR A 194 17.84 7.22 -14.84
C THR A 194 17.08 8.50 -15.14
N GLY A 195 16.93 9.39 -14.13
CA GLY A 195 16.19 10.63 -14.27
C GLY A 195 16.90 11.65 -15.15
N SER A 196 16.13 12.51 -15.82
CA SER A 196 16.67 13.52 -16.76
C SER A 196 17.43 14.66 -16.08
N ASN A 197 17.15 14.90 -14.79
CA ASN A 197 17.82 15.92 -13.99
C ASN A 197 18.84 15.31 -12.99
N TYR A 198 19.07 13.99 -13.09
CA TYR A 198 20.06 13.31 -12.25
C TYR A 198 21.46 13.85 -12.50
N ASN A 199 22.14 14.24 -11.41
CA ASN A 199 23.50 14.76 -11.47
C ASN A 199 24.44 13.93 -10.58
N ALA A 200 25.21 13.03 -11.20
CA ALA A 200 26.11 12.12 -10.52
C ALA A 200 27.20 12.82 -9.68
N THR A 201 27.53 14.11 -9.95
CA THR A 201 28.54 14.86 -9.18
C THR A 201 28.07 15.20 -7.77
N HIS A 202 26.76 15.13 -7.49
CA HIS A 202 26.17 15.45 -6.18
C HIS A 202 25.80 14.22 -5.34
N GLY A 203 26.30 13.07 -5.70
CA GLY A 203 26.13 11.83 -4.94
C GLY A 203 25.29 10.77 -5.63
N VAL A 204 25.47 9.55 -5.18
CA VAL A 204 24.76 8.37 -5.66
C VAL A 204 23.49 8.19 -4.83
N VAL A 205 22.40 7.89 -5.49
CA VAL A 205 21.15 7.49 -4.86
C VAL A 205 21.10 5.97 -4.79
N GLU A 206 20.70 5.43 -3.66
CA GLU A 206 20.38 4.01 -3.56
C GLU A 206 19.07 3.71 -4.29
N GLY A 207 19.06 2.66 -5.11
CA GLY A 207 17.88 2.18 -5.78
C GLY A 207 17.43 3.01 -7.00
N ILE A 208 16.13 3.00 -7.25
CA ILE A 208 15.49 3.54 -8.45
C ILE A 208 14.84 4.92 -8.25
N GLY A 209 15.04 5.52 -7.09
CA GLY A 209 14.45 6.82 -6.72
C GLY A 209 12.98 6.74 -6.33
N VAL A 210 12.48 7.84 -5.77
CA VAL A 210 11.08 7.99 -5.35
C VAL A 210 10.11 7.64 -6.48
N LEU A 211 10.36 8.19 -7.68
CA LEU A 211 9.48 7.98 -8.84
C LEU A 211 9.46 6.52 -9.28
N GLY A 212 10.60 5.84 -9.21
CA GLY A 212 10.74 4.42 -9.52
C GLY A 212 9.99 3.54 -8.52
N HIS A 213 10.14 3.81 -7.21
CA HIS A 213 9.43 3.04 -6.18
C HIS A 213 7.91 3.25 -6.22
N ALA A 214 7.45 4.49 -6.49
CA ALA A 214 6.03 4.76 -6.68
C ALA A 214 5.48 3.98 -7.89
N GLN A 215 6.19 3.95 -9.02
CA GLN A 215 5.79 3.19 -10.20
C GLN A 215 5.78 1.69 -9.93
N ALA A 216 6.80 1.16 -9.25
CA ALA A 216 6.86 -0.26 -8.87
C ALA A 216 5.67 -0.67 -7.98
N ALA A 217 5.26 0.20 -7.04
CA ALA A 217 4.08 -0.04 -6.22
C ALA A 217 2.79 -0.08 -7.05
N ILE A 218 2.63 0.83 -8.02
CA ILE A 218 1.49 0.87 -8.94
C ILE A 218 1.40 -0.42 -9.75
N ASP A 219 2.51 -0.82 -10.36
CA ASP A 219 2.56 -1.98 -11.26
C ASP A 219 2.31 -3.29 -10.49
N ALA A 220 2.95 -3.46 -9.33
CA ALA A 220 2.74 -4.64 -8.49
C ALA A 220 1.30 -4.72 -7.96
N ALA A 221 0.72 -3.59 -7.51
CA ALA A 221 -0.67 -3.55 -7.06
C ALA A 221 -1.65 -3.91 -8.19
N ALA A 222 -1.40 -3.48 -9.43
CA ALA A 222 -2.21 -3.89 -10.58
C ALA A 222 -2.20 -5.41 -10.78
N LEU A 223 -1.03 -6.05 -10.62
CA LEU A 223 -0.90 -7.50 -10.71
C LEU A 223 -1.61 -8.22 -9.54
N VAL A 224 -1.56 -7.66 -8.31
CA VAL A 224 -2.33 -8.19 -7.17
C VAL A 224 -3.83 -8.15 -7.47
N GLY A 225 -4.34 -7.02 -7.93
CA GLY A 225 -5.76 -6.86 -8.26
C GLY A 225 -6.24 -7.81 -9.36
N ALA A 226 -5.36 -8.17 -10.31
CA ALA A 226 -5.65 -9.16 -11.34
C ALA A 226 -5.61 -10.61 -10.81
N ALA A 227 -4.73 -10.90 -9.83
CA ALA A 227 -4.51 -12.24 -9.29
C ALA A 227 -5.45 -12.60 -8.13
N SER A 228 -6.01 -11.62 -7.41
CA SER A 228 -6.84 -11.83 -6.23
C SER A 228 -8.01 -10.84 -6.17
N ALA A 229 -9.22 -11.36 -6.35
CA ALA A 229 -10.45 -10.58 -6.17
C ALA A 229 -10.59 -10.06 -4.73
N ASP A 230 -10.14 -10.84 -3.74
CA ASP A 230 -10.22 -10.49 -2.31
C ASP A 230 -9.28 -9.32 -1.95
N ALA A 231 -8.13 -9.20 -2.63
CA ALA A 231 -7.16 -8.13 -2.42
C ALA A 231 -7.38 -6.90 -3.34
N LYS A 232 -8.26 -7.03 -4.36
CA LYS A 232 -8.42 -6.02 -5.41
C LYS A 232 -8.71 -4.62 -4.88
N ALA A 233 -9.63 -4.50 -3.93
CA ALA A 233 -10.00 -3.18 -3.38
C ALA A 233 -8.79 -2.48 -2.72
N ALA A 234 -7.98 -3.21 -1.93
CA ALA A 234 -6.78 -2.65 -1.33
C ALA A 234 -5.71 -2.34 -2.39
N ALA A 235 -5.58 -3.17 -3.42
CA ALA A 235 -4.68 -2.93 -4.54
C ALA A 235 -5.04 -1.67 -5.34
N ASP A 236 -6.32 -1.43 -5.58
CA ASP A 236 -6.79 -0.19 -6.23
C ASP A 236 -6.42 1.04 -5.38
N LEU A 237 -6.54 0.97 -4.04
CA LEU A 237 -6.15 2.06 -3.15
C LEU A 237 -4.62 2.29 -3.14
N VAL A 238 -3.81 1.24 -3.25
CA VAL A 238 -2.34 1.36 -3.43
C VAL A 238 -2.03 2.12 -4.72
N GLN A 239 -2.68 1.75 -5.84
CA GLN A 239 -2.45 2.43 -7.12
C GLN A 239 -2.78 3.93 -7.04
N ILE A 240 -3.92 4.30 -6.45
CA ILE A 240 -4.33 5.70 -6.29
C ILE A 240 -3.31 6.46 -5.45
N THR A 241 -2.98 5.94 -4.26
CA THR A 241 -2.10 6.65 -3.32
C THR A 241 -0.65 6.72 -3.80
N ALA A 242 -0.14 5.69 -4.49
CA ALA A 242 1.19 5.72 -5.10
C ALA A 242 1.27 6.69 -6.28
N LYS A 243 0.20 6.80 -7.09
CA LYS A 243 0.10 7.81 -8.15
C LYS A 243 0.12 9.23 -7.59
N ASN A 244 -0.61 9.48 -6.49
CA ASN A 244 -0.60 10.77 -5.83
C ASN A 244 0.80 11.12 -5.30
N ALA A 245 1.46 10.17 -4.60
CA ALA A 245 2.82 10.36 -4.11
C ALA A 245 3.80 10.68 -5.25
N LYS A 246 3.69 9.96 -6.38
CA LYS A 246 4.48 10.21 -7.59
C LYS A 246 4.25 11.61 -8.13
N THR A 247 2.99 12.05 -8.26
CA THR A 247 2.63 13.37 -8.77
C THR A 247 3.18 14.50 -7.90
N PHE A 248 3.09 14.37 -6.56
CA PHE A 248 3.68 15.35 -5.65
C PHE A 248 5.22 15.34 -5.73
N ALA A 249 5.85 14.17 -5.86
CA ALA A 249 7.29 14.07 -6.02
C ALA A 249 7.78 14.71 -7.33
N GLU A 250 7.08 14.49 -8.44
CA GLU A 250 7.35 15.16 -9.72
C GLU A 250 7.23 16.68 -9.59
N LEU A 251 6.18 17.18 -8.94
CA LEU A 251 6.02 18.61 -8.68
C LEU A 251 7.14 19.18 -7.81
N ALA A 252 7.59 18.45 -6.79
CA ALA A 252 8.71 18.87 -5.94
C ALA A 252 10.02 18.97 -6.73
N ARG A 253 10.31 17.97 -7.57
CA ARG A 253 11.44 17.96 -8.49
C ARG A 253 11.39 19.15 -9.44
N ASP A 254 10.27 19.36 -10.13
CA ASP A 254 10.12 20.41 -11.13
C ASP A 254 10.29 21.81 -10.53
N ARG A 255 9.76 22.02 -9.33
CA ARG A 255 9.97 23.27 -8.59
C ARG A 255 11.42 23.43 -8.12
N SER A 256 12.07 22.35 -7.72
CA SER A 256 13.49 22.36 -7.37
C SER A 256 14.34 22.80 -8.56
N VAL A 257 14.08 22.25 -9.74
CA VAL A 257 14.80 22.60 -10.97
C VAL A 257 14.48 24.03 -11.43
N SER A 258 13.20 24.40 -11.49
CA SER A 258 12.77 25.67 -12.12
C SER A 258 12.86 26.87 -11.18
N LEU A 259 12.73 26.71 -9.87
CA LEU A 259 12.68 27.80 -8.93
C LEU A 259 13.94 27.88 -8.05
N VAL A 260 14.42 26.73 -7.53
CA VAL A 260 15.54 26.74 -6.57
C VAL A 260 16.88 26.84 -7.28
N LEU A 261 17.14 26.01 -8.30
CA LEU A 261 18.44 26.01 -8.99
C LEU A 261 18.69 27.25 -9.84
N THR A 262 17.65 27.97 -10.27
CA THR A 262 17.75 29.18 -11.09
C THR A 262 17.84 30.48 -10.28
N GLU A 263 17.39 30.46 -9.01
CA GLU A 263 17.37 31.64 -8.16
C GLU A 263 18.76 31.95 -7.59
N THR A 264 19.05 33.22 -7.40
CA THR A 264 20.30 33.74 -6.81
C THR A 264 20.10 34.57 -5.56
N ASN A 265 18.85 35.03 -5.32
CA ASN A 265 18.49 35.76 -4.13
C ASN A 265 18.16 34.82 -2.98
N LEU A 266 18.96 34.84 -1.92
CA LEU A 266 18.80 33.92 -0.77
C LEU A 266 17.45 34.06 -0.05
N ALA A 267 16.87 35.26 0.00
CA ALA A 267 15.55 35.46 0.61
C ALA A 267 14.44 34.80 -0.21
N GLN A 268 14.53 34.83 -1.54
CA GLN A 268 13.60 34.12 -2.42
C GLN A 268 13.83 32.61 -2.40
N LEU A 269 15.07 32.18 -2.28
CA LEU A 269 15.43 30.75 -2.11
C LEU A 269 14.80 30.15 -0.85
N ASP A 270 14.75 30.87 0.26
CA ASP A 270 14.07 30.41 1.49
C ASP A 270 12.59 30.14 1.25
N ILE A 271 11.92 31.04 0.52
CA ILE A 271 10.50 30.90 0.16
C ILE A 271 10.28 29.71 -0.78
N HIS A 272 11.14 29.57 -1.80
CA HIS A 272 11.04 28.46 -2.76
C HIS A 272 11.31 27.12 -2.09
N LEU A 273 12.32 27.02 -1.25
CA LEU A 273 12.65 25.79 -0.52
C LEU A 273 11.53 25.44 0.48
N ALA A 274 10.96 26.40 1.21
CA ALA A 274 9.82 26.13 2.07
C ALA A 274 8.63 25.54 1.30
N ASN A 275 8.36 26.08 0.11
CA ASN A 275 7.32 25.56 -0.77
C ASN A 275 7.61 24.15 -1.27
N VAL A 276 8.82 23.87 -1.73
CA VAL A 276 9.22 22.52 -2.21
C VAL A 276 9.16 21.50 -1.07
N ILE A 277 9.63 21.86 0.13
CA ILE A 277 9.54 20.99 1.31
C ILE A 277 8.07 20.65 1.62
N GLY A 278 7.17 21.62 1.55
CA GLY A 278 5.74 21.38 1.74
C GLY A 278 5.16 20.42 0.70
N VAL A 279 5.61 20.49 -0.55
CA VAL A 279 5.19 19.54 -1.60
C VAL A 279 5.72 18.13 -1.33
N VAL A 280 6.97 17.99 -0.86
CA VAL A 280 7.50 16.68 -0.44
C VAL A 280 6.73 16.14 0.77
N GLU A 281 6.32 17.00 1.71
CA GLU A 281 5.45 16.58 2.82
C GLU A 281 4.10 16.07 2.32
N ASN A 282 3.51 16.71 1.32
CA ASN A 282 2.30 16.20 0.67
C ASN A 282 2.56 14.84 -0.02
N ALA A 283 3.75 14.61 -0.60
CA ALA A 283 4.11 13.30 -1.14
C ALA A 283 4.25 12.22 -0.05
N ILE A 284 4.59 12.57 1.18
CA ILE A 284 4.68 11.65 2.32
C ILE A 284 3.31 11.41 2.95
N SER A 285 2.65 12.50 3.36
CA SER A 285 1.47 12.45 4.23
C SER A 285 0.15 12.57 3.48
N GLY A 286 0.18 13.15 2.27
CA GLY A 286 -1.00 13.53 1.52
C GLY A 286 -1.42 14.98 1.75
N LEU A 287 -2.46 15.38 1.05
CA LEU A 287 -3.09 16.69 1.10
C LEU A 287 -4.60 16.52 1.20
N ASP A 288 -5.26 17.15 2.15
CA ASP A 288 -6.72 17.25 2.17
C ASP A 288 -7.18 18.20 1.05
N ALA A 289 -7.38 17.65 -0.15
CA ALA A 289 -7.66 18.42 -1.35
C ALA A 289 -9.14 18.85 -1.44
N ASN A 290 -10.04 18.08 -0.83
CA ASN A 290 -11.48 18.34 -0.81
C ASN A 290 -11.93 19.14 0.43
N ALA A 291 -11.03 19.37 1.39
CA ALA A 291 -11.24 20.09 2.64
C ALA A 291 -12.34 19.48 3.53
N ASP A 292 -12.46 18.15 3.54
CA ASP A 292 -13.40 17.44 4.42
C ASP A 292 -12.83 17.16 5.82
N GLY A 293 -11.56 17.49 6.06
CA GLY A 293 -10.85 17.33 7.32
C GLY A 293 -10.15 15.97 7.45
N SER A 294 -10.12 15.16 6.40
CA SER A 294 -9.41 13.88 6.36
C SER A 294 -8.55 13.75 5.11
N ILE A 295 -7.57 12.86 5.15
CA ILE A 295 -6.77 12.51 3.99
C ILE A 295 -7.14 11.09 3.60
N GLY A 296 -7.91 10.95 2.53
CA GLY A 296 -8.40 9.67 2.02
C GLY A 296 -7.51 9.07 0.93
N ALA A 297 -7.73 7.80 0.61
CA ALA A 297 -7.10 7.15 -0.55
C ALA A 297 -7.90 7.46 -1.83
N VAL A 298 -7.99 8.75 -2.16
CA VAL A 298 -8.66 9.29 -3.35
C VAL A 298 -7.68 10.10 -4.20
N ASP A 299 -8.03 10.37 -5.45
CA ASP A 299 -7.18 11.13 -6.37
C ASP A 299 -6.84 12.51 -5.80
N GLY A 300 -5.55 12.82 -5.76
CA GLY A 300 -5.01 14.10 -5.29
C GLY A 300 -4.82 14.23 -3.79
N GLU A 301 -5.19 13.23 -2.97
CA GLU A 301 -5.09 13.31 -1.51
C GLU A 301 -4.03 12.41 -0.91
N GLY A 302 -4.37 11.15 -0.60
CA GLY A 302 -3.49 10.23 0.12
C GLY A 302 -2.23 9.91 -0.66
N ALA A 303 -1.11 9.76 0.05
CA ALA A 303 0.20 9.55 -0.55
C ALA A 303 0.99 8.41 0.14
N ALA A 304 2.32 8.50 0.27
CA ALA A 304 3.20 7.40 0.64
C ALA A 304 2.83 6.67 1.95
N ASN A 305 2.34 7.37 2.96
CA ASN A 305 1.88 6.73 4.20
C ASN A 305 0.71 5.77 3.95
N LEU A 306 -0.26 6.19 3.12
CA LEU A 306 -1.40 5.34 2.76
C LEU A 306 -1.01 4.24 1.76
N VAL A 307 0.03 4.43 0.92
CA VAL A 307 0.58 3.34 0.09
C VAL A 307 0.97 2.16 0.98
N TYR A 308 1.71 2.43 2.05
CA TYR A 308 2.17 1.38 2.95
C TYR A 308 1.02 0.69 3.70
N THR A 309 0.09 1.45 4.28
CA THR A 309 -1.06 0.88 4.99
C THR A 309 -1.96 0.05 4.07
N ASN A 310 -2.22 0.54 2.85
CA ASN A 310 -3.02 -0.19 1.86
C ASN A 310 -2.27 -1.43 1.33
N ALA A 311 -0.92 -1.37 1.25
CA ALA A 311 -0.11 -2.52 0.90
C ALA A 311 -0.23 -3.65 1.93
N GLN A 312 -0.22 -3.34 3.23
CA GLN A 312 -0.52 -4.31 4.29
C GLN A 312 -1.94 -4.88 4.16
N ALA A 313 -2.91 -4.02 3.84
CA ALA A 313 -4.30 -4.45 3.64
C ALA A 313 -4.49 -5.43 2.47
N MET A 314 -3.62 -5.41 1.43
CA MET A 314 -3.62 -6.44 0.39
C MET A 314 -3.30 -7.83 0.94
N GLY A 315 -2.56 -7.94 2.05
CA GLY A 315 -2.24 -9.18 2.76
C GLY A 315 -3.32 -9.64 3.74
N THR A 316 -4.51 -9.02 3.77
CA THR A 316 -5.61 -9.43 4.64
C THR A 316 -6.15 -10.80 4.22
N TYR A 317 -6.19 -11.74 5.16
CA TYR A 317 -6.80 -13.05 4.96
C TYR A 317 -8.33 -12.96 5.05
N LYS A 318 -9.04 -13.40 4.00
CA LYS A 318 -10.52 -13.46 3.91
C LYS A 318 -10.97 -14.88 4.20
N LEU A 319 -11.05 -15.24 5.46
CA LEU A 319 -11.30 -16.61 5.93
C LEU A 319 -12.60 -17.18 5.37
N LYS A 320 -12.57 -18.46 5.03
CA LYS A 320 -13.66 -19.29 4.53
C LYS A 320 -13.89 -20.47 5.45
N ALA A 321 -15.13 -20.91 5.62
CA ALA A 321 -15.44 -22.08 6.41
C ALA A 321 -15.00 -23.38 5.70
N GLY A 322 -14.58 -24.38 6.48
CA GLY A 322 -14.12 -25.68 6.01
C GLY A 322 -12.61 -25.81 5.94
N ALA A 323 -12.14 -26.97 5.51
CA ALA A 323 -10.73 -27.25 5.29
C ALA A 323 -10.26 -26.67 3.94
N PRO A 324 -8.98 -26.25 3.81
CA PRO A 324 -8.42 -25.85 2.54
C PRO A 324 -8.46 -27.02 1.54
N PRO A 325 -8.50 -26.74 0.23
CA PRO A 325 -8.24 -27.79 -0.76
C PRO A 325 -6.84 -28.40 -0.51
N PRO A 326 -6.62 -29.67 -0.87
CA PRO A 326 -5.31 -30.29 -0.68
C PRO A 326 -4.22 -29.45 -1.36
N PHE A 327 -3.11 -29.24 -0.64
CA PHE A 327 -1.99 -28.44 -1.10
C PHE A 327 -1.39 -29.06 -2.37
N ILE A 328 -1.55 -28.38 -3.50
CA ILE A 328 -0.90 -28.77 -4.75
C ILE A 328 0.48 -28.10 -4.72
N VAL A 329 1.52 -28.86 -4.35
CA VAL A 329 2.90 -28.42 -4.53
C VAL A 329 3.06 -28.03 -5.99
N PRO A 330 3.40 -26.76 -6.33
CA PRO A 330 3.65 -26.42 -7.71
C PRO A 330 4.74 -27.34 -8.26
N THR A 331 4.41 -28.17 -9.23
CA THR A 331 5.42 -28.98 -9.92
C THR A 331 6.46 -27.98 -10.43
N ALA A 332 7.70 -28.11 -9.98
CA ALA A 332 8.78 -27.23 -10.39
C ALA A 332 8.72 -27.05 -11.91
N VAL A 333 8.48 -25.82 -12.36
CA VAL A 333 8.55 -25.52 -13.78
C VAL A 333 9.92 -25.97 -14.25
N PRO A 334 10.03 -26.87 -15.23
CA PRO A 334 11.33 -27.35 -15.68
C PRO A 334 12.15 -26.10 -16.03
N THR A 335 13.28 -25.94 -15.34
CA THR A 335 14.24 -24.87 -15.60
C THR A 335 14.55 -24.91 -17.09
N ALA A 336 14.24 -23.83 -17.80
CA ALA A 336 14.51 -23.75 -19.23
C ALA A 336 15.96 -24.15 -19.46
N THR A 337 16.16 -25.24 -20.21
CA THR A 337 17.48 -25.70 -20.59
C THR A 337 18.19 -24.53 -21.27
N ALA A 338 19.34 -24.12 -20.75
CA ALA A 338 20.08 -22.98 -21.27
C ALA A 338 20.22 -23.15 -22.77
N VAL A 339 19.66 -22.24 -23.54
CA VAL A 339 19.86 -22.16 -24.99
C VAL A 339 21.35 -21.98 -25.18
N PRO A 340 22.00 -22.84 -25.99
CA PRO A 340 23.44 -22.71 -26.26
C PRO A 340 23.70 -21.29 -26.76
N THR A 341 24.57 -20.57 -26.07
CA THR A 341 25.01 -19.23 -26.44
C THR A 341 25.57 -19.27 -27.86
N ALA A 342 24.95 -18.53 -28.77
CA ALA A 342 25.44 -18.45 -30.14
C ALA A 342 26.89 -17.97 -30.13
N THR A 343 27.72 -18.70 -30.83
CA THR A 343 29.14 -18.35 -31.05
C THR A 343 29.20 -16.90 -31.62
N PRO A 344 29.99 -16.02 -31.02
CA PRO A 344 30.06 -14.62 -31.48
C PRO A 344 30.51 -14.61 -32.96
N ALA A 345 29.75 -13.87 -33.76
CA ALA A 345 30.09 -13.62 -35.15
C ALA A 345 31.43 -12.87 -35.25
N PRO A 346 32.26 -13.13 -36.25
CA PRO A 346 33.53 -12.47 -36.41
C PRO A 346 33.31 -10.92 -36.48
N THR A 347 34.11 -10.20 -35.71
CA THR A 347 34.09 -8.74 -35.62
C THR A 347 34.28 -8.13 -37.02
N PRO A 348 33.38 -7.27 -37.49
CA PRO A 348 33.56 -6.59 -38.78
C PRO A 348 34.75 -5.63 -38.68
N VAL A 349 35.59 -5.66 -39.73
CA VAL A 349 36.72 -4.75 -39.91
C VAL A 349 36.16 -3.32 -40.00
N VAL A 350 36.60 -2.46 -39.07
CA VAL A 350 36.21 -1.06 -39.06
C VAL A 350 36.86 -0.33 -40.26
N VAL A 351 36.05 0.03 -41.21
CA VAL A 351 36.42 1.01 -42.24
C VAL A 351 36.27 2.40 -41.64
N PRO A 352 37.26 3.28 -41.69
CA PRO A 352 37.11 4.64 -41.15
C PRO A 352 36.04 5.43 -41.91
N THR A 353 34.95 5.72 -41.19
CA THR A 353 33.86 6.55 -41.71
C THR A 353 34.19 8.03 -41.50
N ALA A 354 33.96 8.85 -42.52
CA ALA A 354 34.15 10.29 -42.50
C ALA A 354 33.37 10.95 -41.37
N THR A 355 33.98 11.94 -40.72
CA THR A 355 33.43 12.77 -39.63
C THR A 355 32.12 13.42 -40.06
N PRO A 356 31.01 13.20 -39.37
CA PRO A 356 29.75 13.89 -39.66
C PRO A 356 29.81 15.34 -39.18
N ALA A 357 29.19 16.22 -39.98
CA ALA A 357 28.96 17.62 -39.63
C ALA A 357 28.08 17.77 -38.39
N PRO A 358 28.23 18.85 -37.58
CA PRO A 358 27.46 19.04 -36.37
C PRO A 358 25.95 19.15 -36.67
N PRO A 359 25.08 18.56 -35.79
CA PRO A 359 23.64 18.63 -35.99
C PRO A 359 23.14 20.06 -35.78
N VAL A 360 22.29 20.51 -36.66
CA VAL A 360 21.50 21.75 -36.54
C VAL A 360 20.45 21.49 -35.45
N VAL A 361 20.52 22.24 -34.36
CA VAL A 361 19.53 22.21 -33.29
C VAL A 361 18.22 22.78 -33.78
N GLY A 362 17.28 21.89 -34.08
CA GLY A 362 15.89 22.26 -34.33
C GLY A 362 15.19 22.49 -32.97
N ALA A 363 14.84 23.74 -32.67
CA ALA A 363 14.03 24.10 -31.52
C ALA A 363 12.62 23.53 -31.70
N SER A 364 12.26 22.48 -30.95
CA SER A 364 10.88 22.07 -30.76
C SER A 364 10.24 22.94 -29.70
N SER A 365 9.45 23.93 -30.09
CA SER A 365 8.63 24.71 -29.18
C SER A 365 7.45 23.88 -28.69
N VAL A 366 7.52 23.42 -27.45
CA VAL A 366 6.36 22.94 -26.72
C VAL A 366 5.52 24.17 -26.32
N PRO A 367 4.21 24.21 -26.60
CA PRO A 367 3.42 25.41 -26.32
C PRO A 367 3.32 25.64 -24.81
N LEU A 368 3.91 26.73 -24.35
CA LEU A 368 3.94 27.25 -22.96
C LEU A 368 2.54 27.52 -22.38
N MET A 369 1.51 27.50 -23.20
CA MET A 369 0.13 27.86 -22.83
C MET A 369 -0.58 26.84 -21.93
N ALA A 370 -0.22 25.55 -22.01
CA ALA A 370 -0.89 24.52 -21.20
C ALA A 370 -0.47 24.56 -19.72
N HIS A 371 0.76 25.01 -19.43
CA HIS A 371 1.25 25.11 -18.04
C HIS A 371 0.76 26.38 -17.33
N MET A 372 0.46 27.46 -18.08
CA MET A 372 -0.04 28.71 -17.50
C MET A 372 -1.49 28.59 -17.01
N ALA A 373 -2.32 27.76 -17.63
CA ALA A 373 -3.71 27.57 -17.23
C ALA A 373 -3.82 26.80 -15.88
N LEU A 374 -2.93 25.83 -15.66
CA LEU A 374 -2.91 25.07 -14.39
C LEU A 374 -2.38 25.90 -13.21
N LEU A 375 -1.40 26.78 -13.46
CA LEU A 375 -0.86 27.69 -12.43
C LEU A 375 -1.85 28.79 -12.03
N ALA A 376 -2.69 29.27 -12.96
CA ALA A 376 -3.71 30.25 -12.65
C ALA A 376 -4.85 29.67 -11.80
N ALA A 377 -5.24 28.42 -12.00
CA ALA A 377 -6.25 27.73 -11.21
C ALA A 377 -5.78 27.46 -9.77
N LEU A 378 -4.51 27.11 -9.60
CA LEU A 378 -3.94 26.84 -8.26
C LEU A 378 -3.70 28.13 -7.46
N ALA A 379 -3.33 29.25 -8.10
CA ALA A 379 -3.17 30.54 -7.44
C ALA A 379 -4.51 31.13 -6.94
N LEU A 380 -5.62 30.85 -7.65
CA LEU A 380 -6.96 31.26 -7.23
C LEU A 380 -7.46 30.47 -6.01
N LEU A 381 -7.10 29.19 -5.89
CA LEU A 381 -7.45 28.37 -4.72
C LEU A 381 -6.69 28.79 -3.44
N ILE A 382 -5.42 29.14 -3.56
CA ILE A 382 -4.60 29.56 -2.40
C ILE A 382 -4.92 31.00 -1.98
N GLY A 383 -5.16 31.90 -2.94
CA GLY A 383 -5.53 33.29 -2.66
C GLY A 383 -6.94 33.44 -2.07
N GLY A 384 -7.90 32.65 -2.53
CA GLY A 384 -9.27 32.64 -2.04
C GLY A 384 -9.41 32.16 -0.60
N GLY A 385 -8.65 31.16 -0.20
CA GLY A 385 -8.67 30.60 1.16
C GLY A 385 -8.19 31.59 2.23
N VAL A 386 -7.18 32.39 1.93
CA VAL A 386 -6.62 33.38 2.87
C VAL A 386 -7.59 34.54 3.08
N VAL A 387 -8.33 34.99 2.07
CA VAL A 387 -9.31 36.06 2.16
C VAL A 387 -10.51 35.62 2.99
N LEU A 388 -11.02 34.40 2.80
CA LEU A 388 -12.16 33.89 3.59
C LEU A 388 -11.83 33.68 5.08
N LEU A 389 -10.59 33.28 5.41
CA LEU A 389 -10.15 33.15 6.80
C LEU A 389 -9.95 34.49 7.49
N SER A 390 -9.57 35.55 6.76
CA SER A 390 -9.42 36.90 7.31
C SER A 390 -10.76 37.58 7.59
N GLU A 391 -11.78 37.34 6.78
CA GLU A 391 -13.14 37.86 7.02
C GLU A 391 -13.85 37.18 8.19
N ARG A 392 -13.67 35.83 8.33
CA ARG A 392 -14.26 35.11 9.48
C ARG A 392 -13.74 35.58 10.85
N ARG A 393 -12.49 36.08 10.93
CA ARG A 393 -11.94 36.66 12.17
C ARG A 393 -12.46 38.05 12.46
N ARG A 394 -12.98 38.80 11.47
CA ARG A 394 -13.57 40.16 11.69
C ARG A 394 -15.02 40.12 12.13
N THR A 395 -15.73 39.03 11.96
CA THR A 395 -17.14 38.89 12.36
C THR A 395 -17.35 38.26 13.73
N GLN A 396 -16.26 37.85 14.43
CA GLN A 396 -16.31 37.28 15.78
C GLN A 396 -15.57 38.14 16.85
N GLY A 397 -15.26 39.41 16.54
CA GLY A 397 -14.70 40.40 17.48
C GLY A 397 -15.70 41.46 17.89
#